data_b04a95cbc79ca3bd022ebf6d88071516
#
_entry.id   b04a95cbc79ca3bd022ebf6d88071516
#
_cell.length_a   1.000
_cell.length_b   1.000
_cell.length_c   1.000
_cell.angle_alpha   90.00
_cell.angle_beta   90.00
_cell.angle_gamma   90.00
#
_symmetry.space_group_name_H-M   'P 1'
#
loop_
_entity.id
_entity.type
_entity.pdbx_description
1 polymer ?
#
loop_
_entity_poly.entity_id
_entity_poly.type
_entity_poly.pdbx_seq_one_letter_code
_entity_poly.pdbx_strand_id
1 'polypeptide(L)'
;MRKYNIKNSPNNINILALDDDPMMTLTLQSYFQASSGYNVDVENDPLRAIERIKSGDYDILLLDFLMRPINGSEVVKEIRKFNNDIYIILLTGHISLAPPVSTMRQMDIQGYFEKSDRFDLLELLIESCVKSIVQMRTIREYRDNLQAANERISKAYEQLGKNYEDMILMIRTLTDARDIYTRGHSDRVSLLAVEIAKEMQLSETTIERIRIAGLMHDIGKVRTPDSILLKEYKLTDEEYAEMKKHSHHSYEILLNLPAVFSDILPAVLSHHERYDGTGYPQGLSGEEIPIEARIISIADAFDAMTSFRRYRHNFTAEEAKAEIRRCTGTQFDPVVAKVALRALERFEDIKNDPKWVCPVDENNNIIR
;
A
#
# COMPACT_ATOMS: atom_id res chain seq x y z
N MET A 1 -6.73 -15.41 -25.96
CA MET A 1 -7.67 -16.53 -25.75
C MET A 1 -7.53 -17.04 -24.32
N ARG A 2 -8.51 -16.71 -23.44
CA ARG A 2 -8.53 -17.20 -22.05
C ARG A 2 -8.82 -18.70 -22.09
N LYS A 3 -7.92 -19.53 -21.58
CA LYS A 3 -8.20 -20.93 -21.29
C LYS A 3 -9.33 -20.96 -20.26
N TYR A 4 -10.54 -21.32 -20.68
CA TYR A 4 -11.61 -21.64 -19.76
C TYR A 4 -11.13 -22.80 -18.89
N ASN A 5 -11.11 -22.58 -17.60
CA ASN A 5 -10.69 -23.59 -16.62
C ASN A 5 -11.77 -24.67 -16.62
N ILE A 6 -11.40 -25.89 -17.02
CA ILE A 6 -12.28 -27.05 -17.24
C ILE A 6 -13.13 -27.37 -15.99
N LYS A 7 -12.69 -26.94 -14.79
CA LYS A 7 -13.42 -27.14 -13.51
C LYS A 7 -14.76 -26.40 -13.40
N ASN A 8 -15.05 -25.41 -14.23
CA ASN A 8 -16.29 -24.60 -14.16
C ASN A 8 -17.25 -24.92 -15.30
N SER A 9 -17.06 -26.03 -16.01
CA SER A 9 -18.01 -26.52 -17.03
C SER A 9 -19.19 -27.23 -16.33
N PRO A 10 -20.43 -27.05 -16.81
CA PRO A 10 -21.57 -27.87 -16.36
C PRO A 10 -21.31 -29.37 -16.41
N ASN A 11 -20.46 -29.83 -17.33
CA ASN A 11 -20.09 -31.24 -17.48
C ASN A 11 -19.13 -31.78 -16.38
N ASN A 12 -18.73 -30.97 -15.39
CA ASN A 12 -17.84 -31.39 -14.31
C ASN A 12 -18.52 -31.32 -12.95
N ILE A 13 -19.79 -31.70 -12.91
CA ILE A 13 -20.58 -31.81 -11.68
C ILE A 13 -20.66 -33.28 -11.28
N ASN A 14 -20.25 -33.57 -10.06
CA ASN A 14 -20.26 -34.89 -9.50
C ASN A 14 -21.48 -35.05 -8.57
N ILE A 15 -22.33 -35.98 -8.89
CA ILE A 15 -23.58 -36.24 -8.18
C ILE A 15 -23.43 -37.63 -7.51
N LEU A 16 -23.78 -37.74 -6.24
CA LEU A 16 -23.96 -39.04 -5.57
C LEU A 16 -25.47 -39.29 -5.39
N ALA A 17 -25.96 -40.39 -5.90
CA ALA A 17 -27.31 -40.85 -5.66
C ALA A 17 -27.29 -41.93 -4.56
N LEU A 18 -27.97 -41.64 -3.47
CA LEU A 18 -28.06 -42.51 -2.29
C LEU A 18 -29.52 -42.91 -2.03
N ASP A 19 -29.77 -44.21 -2.14
CA ASP A 19 -31.10 -44.84 -1.92
C ASP A 19 -30.85 -46.29 -1.57
N ASP A 20 -31.58 -46.86 -0.61
CA ASP A 20 -31.44 -48.25 -0.23
C ASP A 20 -32.10 -49.25 -1.25
N ASP A 21 -32.83 -48.70 -2.25
CA ASP A 21 -33.29 -49.42 -3.45
C ASP A 21 -32.27 -49.31 -4.59
N PRO A 22 -31.53 -50.40 -4.94
CA PRO A 22 -30.59 -50.41 -6.05
C PRO A 22 -31.20 -50.13 -7.42
N MET A 23 -32.47 -50.45 -7.62
CA MET A 23 -33.15 -50.16 -8.89
C MET A 23 -33.36 -48.66 -9.06
N MET A 24 -33.67 -47.94 -7.97
CA MET A 24 -33.83 -46.47 -7.99
C MET A 24 -32.53 -45.76 -8.30
N THR A 25 -31.44 -46.14 -7.64
CA THR A 25 -30.11 -45.51 -7.87
C THR A 25 -29.62 -45.73 -9.29
N LEU A 26 -29.78 -46.94 -9.85
CA LEU A 26 -29.42 -47.26 -11.24
C LEU A 26 -30.30 -46.49 -12.25
N THR A 27 -31.59 -46.31 -11.93
CA THR A 27 -32.49 -45.54 -12.79
C THR A 27 -32.05 -44.08 -12.84
N LEU A 28 -31.75 -43.42 -11.70
CA LEU A 28 -31.24 -42.07 -11.61
C LEU A 28 -29.92 -41.93 -12.38
N GLN A 29 -28.99 -42.86 -12.18
CA GLN A 29 -27.71 -42.85 -12.88
C GLN A 29 -27.92 -42.93 -14.39
N SER A 30 -28.71 -43.88 -14.87
CA SER A 30 -28.95 -44.07 -16.30
C SER A 30 -29.62 -42.84 -16.92
N TYR A 31 -30.60 -42.25 -16.25
CA TYR A 31 -31.34 -41.07 -16.71
C TYR A 31 -30.37 -39.89 -16.85
N PHE A 32 -29.66 -39.50 -15.79
CA PHE A 32 -28.84 -38.26 -15.80
C PHE A 32 -27.57 -38.41 -16.62
N GLN A 33 -26.98 -39.60 -16.75
CA GLN A 33 -25.88 -39.83 -17.69
C GLN A 33 -26.32 -39.70 -19.14
N ALA A 34 -27.54 -40.10 -19.46
CA ALA A 34 -28.06 -40.02 -20.83
C ALA A 34 -28.57 -38.62 -21.20
N SER A 35 -29.28 -37.94 -20.27
CA SER A 35 -29.93 -36.66 -20.55
C SER A 35 -29.02 -35.46 -20.40
N SER A 36 -28.17 -35.42 -19.38
CA SER A 36 -27.50 -34.21 -18.95
C SER A 36 -25.96 -34.31 -18.96
N GLY A 37 -25.41 -35.53 -19.09
CA GLY A 37 -23.96 -35.76 -19.11
C GLY A 37 -23.27 -35.51 -17.78
N TYR A 38 -24.01 -35.53 -16.65
CA TYR A 38 -23.42 -35.42 -15.31
C TYR A 38 -22.69 -36.68 -14.90
N ASN A 39 -21.65 -36.54 -14.06
CA ASN A 39 -21.02 -37.70 -13.43
C ASN A 39 -21.88 -38.16 -12.24
N VAL A 40 -22.57 -39.28 -12.40
CA VAL A 40 -23.46 -39.78 -11.36
C VAL A 40 -22.92 -41.10 -10.81
N ASP A 41 -22.51 -41.06 -9.56
CA ASP A 41 -22.16 -42.21 -8.77
C ASP A 41 -23.39 -42.70 -7.95
N VAL A 42 -23.42 -43.99 -7.65
CA VAL A 42 -24.50 -44.60 -6.85
C VAL A 42 -23.94 -45.23 -5.60
N GLU A 43 -24.73 -45.20 -4.54
CA GLU A 43 -24.48 -45.88 -3.27
C GLU A 43 -25.81 -46.30 -2.65
N ASN A 44 -25.80 -47.46 -1.99
CA ASN A 44 -27.00 -48.00 -1.37
C ASN A 44 -26.86 -48.17 0.16
N ASP A 45 -25.67 -47.89 0.68
CA ASP A 45 -25.37 -47.88 2.11
C ASP A 45 -25.12 -46.44 2.58
N PRO A 46 -25.94 -45.89 3.49
CA PRO A 46 -25.78 -44.51 3.94
C PRO A 46 -24.45 -44.24 4.69
N LEU A 47 -23.89 -45.23 5.37
CA LEU A 47 -22.59 -45.07 6.07
C LEU A 47 -21.44 -44.99 5.06
N ARG A 48 -21.48 -45.80 4.02
CA ARG A 48 -20.51 -45.74 2.92
C ARG A 48 -20.63 -44.43 2.13
N ALA A 49 -21.84 -43.95 1.92
CA ALA A 49 -22.08 -42.68 1.25
C ALA A 49 -21.42 -41.50 1.99
N ILE A 50 -21.54 -41.47 3.33
CA ILE A 50 -20.88 -40.46 4.18
C ILE A 50 -19.35 -40.52 4.01
N GLU A 51 -18.75 -41.70 4.04
CA GLU A 51 -17.29 -41.87 3.85
C GLU A 51 -16.85 -41.46 2.42
N ARG A 52 -17.66 -41.76 1.40
CA ARG A 52 -17.38 -41.34 0.01
C ARG A 52 -17.42 -39.83 -0.14
N ILE A 53 -18.41 -39.16 0.48
CA ILE A 53 -18.51 -37.70 0.45
C ILE A 53 -17.34 -37.04 1.21
N LYS A 54 -16.87 -37.68 2.28
CA LYS A 54 -15.71 -37.21 3.05
C LYS A 54 -14.40 -37.32 2.30
N SER A 55 -14.25 -38.33 1.47
CA SER A 55 -13.02 -38.66 0.72
C SER A 55 -13.05 -38.21 -0.74
N GLY A 56 -14.20 -37.78 -1.27
CA GLY A 56 -14.41 -37.45 -2.67
C GLY A 56 -14.99 -36.05 -2.88
N ASP A 57 -14.90 -35.56 -4.12
CA ASP A 57 -15.41 -34.24 -4.54
C ASP A 57 -16.81 -34.39 -5.14
N TYR A 58 -17.83 -34.50 -4.30
CA TYR A 58 -19.24 -34.47 -4.73
C TYR A 58 -19.83 -33.07 -4.56
N ASP A 59 -20.59 -32.62 -5.57
CA ASP A 59 -21.25 -31.34 -5.62
C ASP A 59 -22.70 -31.43 -5.17
N ILE A 60 -23.37 -32.53 -5.54
CA ILE A 60 -24.80 -32.73 -5.28
C ILE A 60 -24.97 -34.12 -4.70
N LEU A 61 -25.78 -34.24 -3.64
CA LEU A 61 -26.29 -35.48 -3.08
C LEU A 61 -27.79 -35.59 -3.34
N LEU A 62 -28.19 -36.61 -4.09
CA LEU A 62 -29.57 -37.01 -4.19
C LEU A 62 -29.79 -38.06 -3.10
N LEU A 63 -30.60 -37.77 -2.10
CA LEU A 63 -30.69 -38.53 -0.86
C LEU A 63 -32.11 -39.04 -0.61
N ASP A 64 -32.29 -40.34 -0.57
CA ASP A 64 -33.54 -40.87 -0.08
C ASP A 64 -33.74 -40.52 1.41
N PHE A 65 -34.97 -40.18 1.75
CA PHE A 65 -35.31 -39.80 3.11
C PHE A 65 -35.50 -41.03 4.05
N LEU A 66 -36.04 -42.10 3.52
CA LEU A 66 -36.41 -43.30 4.31
C LEU A 66 -35.49 -44.49 4.02
N MET A 67 -34.37 -44.53 4.73
CA MET A 67 -33.36 -45.62 4.60
C MET A 67 -33.05 -46.26 5.93
N ARG A 68 -32.41 -47.44 5.86
CA ARG A 68 -31.79 -48.13 7.01
C ARG A 68 -30.30 -48.32 6.77
N PRO A 69 -29.41 -48.32 7.82
CA PRO A 69 -29.69 -48.26 9.26
C PRO A 69 -29.96 -46.85 9.80
N ILE A 70 -29.64 -45.80 9.04
CA ILE A 70 -29.89 -44.38 9.40
C ILE A 70 -30.74 -43.71 8.32
N ASN A 71 -31.59 -42.78 8.74
CA ASN A 71 -32.44 -42.03 7.81
C ASN A 71 -31.75 -40.81 7.18
N GLY A 72 -32.37 -40.20 6.14
CA GLY A 72 -31.81 -39.09 5.45
C GLY A 72 -31.50 -37.88 6.33
N SER A 73 -32.27 -37.61 7.39
CA SER A 73 -31.98 -36.51 8.33
C SER A 73 -30.69 -36.75 9.11
N GLU A 74 -30.38 -37.99 9.48
CA GLU A 74 -29.16 -38.37 10.17
C GLU A 74 -27.96 -38.25 9.22
N VAL A 75 -28.11 -38.71 7.97
CA VAL A 75 -27.08 -38.55 6.92
C VAL A 75 -26.73 -37.05 6.72
N VAL A 76 -27.73 -36.19 6.58
CA VAL A 76 -27.48 -34.74 6.44
C VAL A 76 -26.73 -34.17 7.62
N LYS A 77 -27.14 -34.52 8.86
CA LYS A 77 -26.45 -34.07 10.08
C LYS A 77 -24.99 -34.48 10.13
N GLU A 78 -24.68 -35.73 9.73
CA GLU A 78 -23.30 -36.18 9.69
C GLU A 78 -22.48 -35.46 8.62
N ILE A 79 -23.03 -35.28 7.42
CA ILE A 79 -22.34 -34.54 6.33
C ILE A 79 -22.09 -33.10 6.71
N ARG A 80 -23.06 -32.41 7.30
CA ARG A 80 -22.92 -30.98 7.69
C ARG A 80 -21.86 -30.73 8.78
N LYS A 81 -21.38 -31.77 9.47
CA LYS A 81 -20.25 -31.65 10.40
C LYS A 81 -18.91 -31.35 9.69
N PHE A 82 -18.76 -31.73 8.43
CA PHE A 82 -17.50 -31.57 7.68
C PHE A 82 -17.65 -30.94 6.27
N ASN A 83 -18.87 -30.92 5.69
CA ASN A 83 -19.11 -30.36 4.38
C ASN A 83 -20.41 -29.54 4.36
N ASN A 84 -20.27 -28.21 4.33
CA ASN A 84 -21.38 -27.29 4.22
C ASN A 84 -21.67 -26.84 2.76
N ASP A 85 -20.79 -27.21 1.82
CA ASP A 85 -20.85 -26.76 0.44
C ASP A 85 -21.60 -27.70 -0.49
N ILE A 86 -21.74 -28.99 -0.13
CA ILE A 86 -22.48 -29.95 -0.93
C ILE A 86 -23.97 -29.62 -0.96
N TYR A 87 -24.56 -29.60 -2.14
CA TYR A 87 -26.00 -29.40 -2.34
C TYR A 87 -26.74 -30.72 -2.09
N ILE A 88 -27.78 -30.67 -1.27
CA ILE A 88 -28.55 -31.88 -0.90
C ILE A 88 -29.99 -31.73 -1.39
N ILE A 89 -30.45 -32.69 -2.17
CA ILE A 89 -31.85 -32.83 -2.62
C ILE A 89 -32.40 -34.07 -2.02
N LEU A 90 -33.45 -33.95 -1.18
CA LEU A 90 -34.11 -35.10 -0.60
C LEU A 90 -35.09 -35.73 -1.60
N LEU A 91 -35.03 -37.06 -1.72
CA LEU A 91 -36.00 -37.85 -2.47
C LEU A 91 -36.99 -38.48 -1.47
N THR A 92 -38.26 -38.50 -1.76
CA THR A 92 -39.31 -39.09 -0.88
C THR A 92 -40.37 -39.83 -1.69
N GLY A 93 -40.78 -41.00 -1.20
CA GLY A 93 -41.84 -41.74 -1.83
C GLY A 93 -43.26 -41.17 -1.62
N HIS A 94 -43.48 -40.35 -0.58
CA HIS A 94 -44.75 -39.69 -0.27
C HIS A 94 -44.52 -38.35 0.41
N ILE A 95 -45.15 -37.29 -0.10
CA ILE A 95 -45.07 -35.94 0.46
C ILE A 95 -45.48 -35.88 1.94
N SER A 96 -46.45 -36.71 2.35
CA SER A 96 -46.93 -36.81 3.74
C SER A 96 -45.88 -37.31 4.73
N LEU A 97 -44.80 -37.96 4.25
CA LEU A 97 -43.67 -38.47 5.03
C LEU A 97 -42.46 -37.55 4.97
N ALA A 98 -42.50 -36.52 4.14
CA ALA A 98 -41.43 -35.51 4.07
C ALA A 98 -41.32 -34.71 5.38
N PRO A 99 -40.13 -34.33 5.83
CA PRO A 99 -39.97 -33.51 7.00
C PRO A 99 -40.65 -32.16 6.82
N PRO A 100 -41.16 -31.51 7.90
CA PRO A 100 -41.73 -30.17 7.83
C PRO A 100 -40.75 -29.17 7.19
N VAL A 101 -41.25 -28.16 6.49
CA VAL A 101 -40.43 -27.11 5.81
C VAL A 101 -39.48 -26.44 6.79
N SER A 102 -39.88 -26.28 8.07
CA SER A 102 -39.00 -25.72 9.12
C SER A 102 -37.77 -26.63 9.38
N THR A 103 -37.94 -27.94 9.37
CA THR A 103 -36.87 -28.91 9.52
C THR A 103 -35.94 -28.89 8.29
N MET A 104 -36.51 -28.82 7.10
CA MET A 104 -35.73 -28.72 5.86
C MET A 104 -34.84 -27.49 5.83
N ARG A 105 -35.35 -26.33 6.29
CA ARG A 105 -34.53 -25.09 6.44
C ARG A 105 -33.42 -25.23 7.47
N GLN A 106 -33.67 -25.91 8.60
CA GLN A 106 -32.66 -26.17 9.62
C GLN A 106 -31.55 -27.12 9.14
N MET A 107 -31.88 -28.01 8.22
CA MET A 107 -30.95 -29.01 7.65
C MET A 107 -30.10 -28.43 6.50
N ASP A 108 -30.36 -27.19 6.08
CA ASP A 108 -29.66 -26.54 4.96
C ASP A 108 -29.65 -27.42 3.68
N ILE A 109 -30.83 -27.88 3.27
CA ILE A 109 -31.03 -28.62 2.03
C ILE A 109 -31.61 -27.72 0.94
N GLN A 110 -31.25 -28.00 -0.31
CA GLN A 110 -31.61 -27.15 -1.45
C GLN A 110 -32.98 -27.47 -2.02
N GLY A 111 -33.50 -28.65 -1.76
CA GLY A 111 -34.82 -28.97 -2.22
C GLY A 111 -35.26 -30.40 -1.81
N TYR A 112 -36.49 -30.70 -2.14
CA TYR A 112 -37.01 -32.07 -2.05
C TYR A 112 -37.78 -32.41 -3.34
N PHE A 113 -37.82 -33.68 -3.66
CA PHE A 113 -38.48 -34.22 -4.83
C PHE A 113 -39.29 -35.49 -4.46
N GLU A 114 -40.55 -35.55 -4.89
CA GLU A 114 -41.36 -36.78 -4.73
C GLU A 114 -40.97 -37.77 -5.81
N LYS A 115 -40.60 -39.00 -5.40
CA LYS A 115 -40.28 -40.08 -6.33
C LYS A 115 -41.49 -40.38 -7.23
N SER A 116 -41.38 -40.02 -8.48
CA SER A 116 -42.41 -40.16 -9.54
C SER A 116 -41.72 -40.36 -10.88
N ASP A 117 -42.50 -40.68 -11.91
CA ASP A 117 -42.00 -40.78 -13.28
C ASP A 117 -41.62 -39.44 -13.92
N ARG A 118 -41.73 -38.33 -13.16
CA ARG A 118 -41.44 -36.95 -13.60
C ARG A 118 -40.00 -36.57 -13.33
N PHE A 119 -39.03 -37.34 -13.82
CA PHE A 119 -37.60 -37.03 -13.70
C PHE A 119 -37.22 -35.70 -14.36
N ASP A 120 -38.01 -35.20 -15.30
CA ASP A 120 -37.89 -33.87 -15.89
C ASP A 120 -37.88 -32.72 -14.85
N LEU A 121 -38.70 -32.85 -13.80
CA LEU A 121 -38.76 -31.88 -12.70
C LEU A 121 -37.56 -32.00 -11.78
N LEU A 122 -37.03 -33.20 -11.52
CA LEU A 122 -35.80 -33.40 -10.75
C LEU A 122 -34.60 -32.81 -11.53
N GLU A 123 -34.56 -33.01 -12.84
CA GLU A 123 -33.56 -32.45 -13.72
C GLU A 123 -33.50 -30.90 -13.63
N LEU A 124 -34.65 -30.22 -13.72
CA LEU A 124 -34.74 -28.77 -13.53
C LEU A 124 -34.23 -28.29 -12.16
N LEU A 125 -34.48 -29.06 -11.10
CA LEU A 125 -34.01 -28.76 -9.76
C LEU A 125 -32.46 -28.91 -9.69
N ILE A 126 -31.94 -29.97 -10.27
CA ILE A 126 -30.48 -30.20 -10.37
C ILE A 126 -29.81 -29.09 -11.21
N GLU A 127 -30.39 -28.72 -12.36
CA GLU A 127 -29.87 -27.60 -13.17
C GLU A 127 -29.79 -26.30 -12.39
N SER A 128 -30.80 -26.00 -11.57
CA SER A 128 -30.79 -24.83 -10.70
C SER A 128 -29.64 -24.89 -9.67
N CYS A 129 -29.42 -26.07 -9.06
CA CYS A 129 -28.30 -26.26 -8.15
C CYS A 129 -26.94 -26.14 -8.88
N VAL A 130 -26.81 -26.75 -10.05
CA VAL A 130 -25.61 -26.64 -10.89
C VAL A 130 -25.29 -25.20 -11.22
N LYS A 131 -26.28 -24.42 -11.63
CA LYS A 131 -26.10 -22.98 -11.91
C LYS A 131 -25.58 -22.22 -10.69
N SER A 132 -26.12 -22.51 -9.52
CA SER A 132 -25.69 -21.89 -8.27
C SER A 132 -24.25 -22.30 -7.90
N ILE A 133 -23.90 -23.59 -8.04
CA ILE A 133 -22.56 -24.12 -7.79
C ILE A 133 -21.53 -23.45 -8.71
N VAL A 134 -21.81 -23.37 -10.00
CA VAL A 134 -20.93 -22.72 -10.99
C VAL A 134 -20.74 -21.23 -10.66
N GLN A 135 -21.81 -20.54 -10.30
CA GLN A 135 -21.72 -19.14 -9.89
C GLN A 135 -20.85 -18.96 -8.64
N MET A 136 -21.04 -19.80 -7.61
CA MET A 136 -20.24 -19.74 -6.37
C MET A 136 -18.77 -20.07 -6.62
N ARG A 137 -18.47 -21.06 -7.45
CA ARG A 137 -17.09 -21.36 -7.87
C ARG A 137 -16.43 -20.18 -8.58
N THR A 138 -17.17 -19.55 -9.51
CA THR A 138 -16.70 -18.38 -10.25
C THR A 138 -16.42 -17.20 -9.30
N ILE A 139 -17.32 -16.94 -8.35
CA ILE A 139 -17.15 -15.87 -7.36
C ILE A 139 -15.91 -16.14 -6.48
N ARG A 140 -15.72 -17.37 -6.01
CA ARG A 140 -14.53 -17.77 -5.23
C ARG A 140 -13.24 -17.54 -6.04
N GLU A 141 -13.20 -17.96 -7.29
CA GLU A 141 -12.04 -17.77 -8.18
C GLU A 141 -11.72 -16.27 -8.38
N TYR A 142 -12.75 -15.44 -8.63
CA TYR A 142 -12.57 -13.99 -8.76
C TYR A 142 -12.06 -13.35 -7.46
N ARG A 143 -12.61 -13.75 -6.32
CA ARG A 143 -12.16 -13.27 -5.01
C ARG A 143 -10.70 -13.60 -4.76
N ASP A 144 -10.29 -14.83 -5.00
CA ASP A 144 -8.93 -15.30 -4.76
C ASP A 144 -7.93 -14.62 -5.72
N ASN A 145 -8.31 -14.43 -6.98
CA ASN A 145 -7.54 -13.65 -7.96
C ASN A 145 -7.42 -12.18 -7.58
N LEU A 146 -8.49 -11.57 -7.07
CA LEU A 146 -8.49 -10.18 -6.62
C LEU A 146 -7.58 -10.01 -5.39
N GLN A 147 -7.66 -10.93 -4.44
CA GLN A 147 -6.80 -10.91 -3.26
C GLN A 147 -5.32 -11.01 -3.67
N ALA A 148 -4.98 -11.96 -4.53
CA ALA A 148 -3.62 -12.11 -5.03
C ALA A 148 -3.12 -10.88 -5.81
N ALA A 149 -4.01 -10.22 -6.58
CA ALA A 149 -3.68 -8.97 -7.27
C ALA A 149 -3.42 -7.83 -6.29
N ASN A 150 -4.24 -7.67 -5.26
CA ASN A 150 -4.07 -6.65 -4.23
C ASN A 150 -2.75 -6.83 -3.45
N GLU A 151 -2.40 -8.08 -3.11
CA GLU A 151 -1.12 -8.38 -2.44
C GLU A 151 0.09 -8.01 -3.31
N ARG A 152 0.03 -8.29 -4.63
CA ARG A 152 1.08 -7.90 -5.58
C ARG A 152 1.19 -6.38 -5.70
N ILE A 153 0.06 -5.68 -5.78
CA ILE A 153 0.02 -4.22 -5.85
C ILE A 153 0.63 -3.60 -4.58
N SER A 154 0.24 -4.09 -3.40
CA SER A 154 0.77 -3.61 -2.13
C SER A 154 2.30 -3.76 -2.03
N LYS A 155 2.83 -4.94 -2.42
CA LYS A 155 4.28 -5.17 -2.46
C LYS A 155 4.99 -4.26 -3.47
N ALA A 156 4.37 -4.00 -4.63
CA ALA A 156 4.94 -3.11 -5.64
C ALA A 156 5.01 -1.65 -5.14
N TYR A 157 3.97 -1.18 -4.43
CA TYR A 157 3.98 0.15 -3.80
C TYR A 157 5.05 0.28 -2.72
N GLU A 158 5.18 -0.74 -1.87
CA GLU A 158 6.24 -0.76 -0.84
C GLU A 158 7.64 -0.70 -1.46
N GLN A 159 7.88 -1.49 -2.51
CA GLN A 159 9.16 -1.49 -3.22
C GLN A 159 9.42 -0.15 -3.93
N LEU A 160 8.39 0.45 -4.52
CA LEU A 160 8.51 1.77 -5.16
C LEU A 160 8.88 2.84 -4.13
N GLY A 161 8.27 2.81 -2.95
CA GLY A 161 8.62 3.72 -1.86
C GLY A 161 10.08 3.57 -1.41
N LYS A 162 10.56 2.33 -1.23
CA LYS A 162 11.97 2.07 -0.92
C LYS A 162 12.92 2.60 -2.01
N ASN A 163 12.62 2.30 -3.27
CA ASN A 163 13.44 2.77 -4.39
C ASN A 163 13.50 4.31 -4.46
N TYR A 164 12.41 4.98 -4.11
CA TYR A 164 12.34 6.43 -4.05
C TYR A 164 13.25 7.00 -2.95
N GLU A 165 13.18 6.47 -1.73
CA GLU A 165 14.07 6.88 -0.63
C GLU A 165 15.55 6.59 -0.95
N ASP A 166 15.85 5.43 -1.55
CA ASP A 166 17.21 5.08 -1.97
C ASP A 166 17.75 6.06 -3.02
N MET A 167 16.90 6.51 -3.95
CA MET A 167 17.27 7.52 -4.96
C MET A 167 17.58 8.87 -4.31
N ILE A 168 16.76 9.34 -3.36
CA ILE A 168 17.01 10.56 -2.60
C ILE A 168 18.35 10.45 -1.85
N LEU A 169 18.57 9.33 -1.17
CA LEU A 169 19.81 9.07 -0.44
C LEU A 169 21.04 9.08 -1.36
N MET A 170 20.93 8.46 -2.54
CA MET A 170 22.01 8.44 -3.54
C MET A 170 22.37 9.84 -4.00
N ILE A 171 21.38 10.62 -4.41
CA ILE A 171 21.58 12.00 -4.90
C ILE A 171 22.23 12.84 -3.81
N ARG A 172 21.72 12.80 -2.58
CA ARG A 172 22.30 13.49 -1.42
C ARG A 172 23.75 13.09 -1.18
N THR A 173 24.04 11.79 -1.16
CA THR A 173 25.38 11.26 -0.92
C THR A 173 26.39 11.75 -1.96
N LEU A 174 25.97 11.82 -3.23
CA LEU A 174 26.81 12.38 -4.31
C LEU A 174 27.07 13.88 -4.14
N THR A 175 26.08 14.63 -3.66
CA THR A 175 26.24 16.07 -3.39
C THR A 175 27.19 16.30 -2.21
N ASP A 176 26.99 15.59 -1.10
CA ASP A 176 27.81 15.70 0.11
C ASP A 176 29.26 15.23 -0.09
N ALA A 177 29.51 14.29 -1.03
CA ALA A 177 30.86 13.82 -1.33
C ALA A 177 31.74 14.90 -1.94
N ARG A 178 31.15 15.91 -2.57
CA ARG A 178 31.89 17.00 -3.22
C ARG A 178 32.14 18.21 -2.30
N ASP A 179 31.25 18.45 -1.36
CA ASP A 179 31.39 19.55 -0.39
C ASP A 179 31.65 18.99 1.02
N ILE A 180 32.94 18.88 1.37
CA ILE A 180 33.40 18.34 2.65
C ILE A 180 32.86 19.14 3.85
N TYR A 181 32.52 20.43 3.64
CA TYR A 181 32.06 21.33 4.69
C TYR A 181 30.53 21.21 4.94
N THR A 182 29.78 20.63 4.01
CA THR A 182 28.33 20.51 4.11
C THR A 182 27.86 19.09 4.47
N ARG A 183 28.79 18.19 4.86
CA ARG A 183 28.41 16.84 5.24
C ARG A 183 27.34 16.86 6.33
N GLY A 184 26.17 16.28 6.04
CA GLY A 184 24.99 16.27 6.91
C GLY A 184 24.25 17.60 7.06
N HIS A 185 24.69 18.67 6.36
CA HIS A 185 23.99 19.96 6.34
C HIS A 185 22.57 19.82 5.77
N SER A 186 22.43 19.23 4.60
CA SER A 186 21.14 19.05 3.96
C SER A 186 20.16 18.23 4.82
N ASP A 187 20.67 17.23 5.57
CA ASP A 187 19.85 16.49 6.54
C ASP A 187 19.34 17.40 7.66
N ARG A 188 20.24 18.16 8.29
CA ARG A 188 19.87 19.05 9.39
C ARG A 188 18.91 20.14 8.95
N VAL A 189 19.15 20.74 7.76
CA VAL A 189 18.25 21.73 7.16
C VAL A 189 16.87 21.13 6.90
N SER A 190 16.82 19.96 6.27
CA SER A 190 15.56 19.26 5.98
C SER A 190 14.76 18.97 7.24
N LEU A 191 15.40 18.47 8.26
CA LEU A 191 14.76 18.11 9.51
C LEU A 191 14.29 19.34 10.29
N LEU A 192 15.10 20.39 10.39
CA LEU A 192 14.70 21.67 10.98
C LEU A 192 13.49 22.27 10.25
N ALA A 193 13.53 22.24 8.92
CA ALA A 193 12.42 22.71 8.09
C ALA A 193 11.13 21.92 8.32
N VAL A 194 11.23 20.59 8.46
CA VAL A 194 10.10 19.72 8.82
C VAL A 194 9.52 20.06 10.19
N GLU A 195 10.36 20.28 11.20
CA GLU A 195 9.87 20.65 12.54
C GLU A 195 9.19 22.02 12.54
N ILE A 196 9.71 22.99 11.80
CA ILE A 196 9.05 24.30 11.61
C ILE A 196 7.69 24.09 10.91
N ALA A 197 7.64 23.25 9.86
CA ALA A 197 6.42 22.99 9.11
C ALA A 197 5.34 22.28 9.95
N LYS A 198 5.74 21.35 10.81
CA LYS A 198 4.84 20.70 11.78
C LYS A 198 4.28 21.68 12.81
N GLU A 199 5.13 22.54 13.35
CA GLU A 199 4.70 23.59 14.30
C GLU A 199 3.76 24.60 13.65
N MET A 200 3.88 24.82 12.31
CA MET A 200 2.93 25.57 11.49
C MET A 200 1.66 24.81 11.16
N GLN A 201 1.55 23.53 11.51
CA GLN A 201 0.41 22.66 11.20
C GLN A 201 0.12 22.54 9.71
N LEU A 202 1.16 22.50 8.88
CA LEU A 202 1.02 22.30 7.43
C LEU A 202 0.59 20.86 7.12
N SER A 203 0.02 20.65 5.91
CA SER A 203 -0.40 19.31 5.50
C SER A 203 0.79 18.35 5.37
N GLU A 204 0.58 17.05 5.59
CA GLU A 204 1.60 16.01 5.43
C GLU A 204 2.27 16.07 4.04
N THR A 205 1.49 16.37 3.00
CA THR A 205 2.01 16.53 1.63
C THR A 205 2.94 17.73 1.50
N THR A 206 2.65 18.84 2.18
CA THR A 206 3.51 20.03 2.21
C THR A 206 4.76 19.76 3.04
N ILE A 207 4.63 19.10 4.19
CA ILE A 207 5.75 18.70 5.03
C ILE A 207 6.71 17.79 4.25
N GLU A 208 6.21 16.84 3.48
CA GLU A 208 7.03 15.97 2.65
C GLU A 208 7.76 16.73 1.54
N ARG A 209 7.10 17.68 0.86
CA ARG A 209 7.77 18.58 -0.10
C ARG A 209 8.89 19.39 0.55
N ILE A 210 8.66 19.92 1.75
CA ILE A 210 9.68 20.66 2.51
C ILE A 210 10.87 19.75 2.86
N ARG A 211 10.59 18.51 3.28
CA ARG A 211 11.63 17.51 3.59
C ARG A 211 12.54 17.28 2.40
N ILE A 212 11.96 17.00 1.24
CA ILE A 212 12.71 16.68 0.04
C ILE A 212 13.41 17.93 -0.50
N ALA A 213 12.74 19.09 -0.52
CA ALA A 213 13.34 20.34 -0.96
C ALA A 213 14.54 20.72 -0.07
N GLY A 214 14.43 20.55 1.25
CA GLY A 214 15.54 20.76 2.18
C GLY A 214 16.73 19.84 1.93
N LEU A 215 16.50 18.57 1.55
CA LEU A 215 17.58 17.64 1.17
C LEU A 215 18.25 18.03 -0.15
N MET A 216 17.51 18.63 -1.08
CA MET A 216 17.94 18.87 -2.47
C MET A 216 18.27 20.33 -2.79
N HIS A 217 18.08 21.28 -1.85
CA HIS A 217 18.20 22.71 -2.14
C HIS A 217 19.56 23.08 -2.75
N ASP A 218 20.61 22.45 -2.30
CA ASP A 218 22.01 22.71 -2.62
C ASP A 218 22.63 21.80 -3.69
N ILE A 219 21.86 20.89 -4.32
CA ILE A 219 22.41 19.94 -5.31
C ILE A 219 23.15 20.65 -6.47
N GLY A 220 22.77 21.87 -6.80
CA GLY A 220 23.38 22.68 -7.84
C GLY A 220 24.84 23.07 -7.57
N LYS A 221 25.30 22.98 -6.32
CA LYS A 221 26.72 23.18 -5.96
C LYS A 221 27.64 22.22 -6.69
N VAL A 222 27.12 21.10 -7.18
CA VAL A 222 27.88 20.15 -8.00
C VAL A 222 28.43 20.81 -9.28
N ARG A 223 27.84 21.89 -9.77
CA ARG A 223 28.30 22.66 -10.94
C ARG A 223 29.22 23.83 -10.55
N THR A 224 29.34 24.16 -9.27
CA THR A 224 30.24 25.23 -8.81
C THR A 224 31.70 24.78 -8.92
N PRO A 225 32.60 25.60 -9.51
CA PRO A 225 34.02 25.25 -9.60
C PRO A 225 34.66 25.07 -8.22
N ASP A 226 35.55 24.06 -8.07
CA ASP A 226 36.21 23.73 -6.81
C ASP A 226 37.02 24.91 -6.26
N SER A 227 37.60 25.76 -7.15
CA SER A 227 38.32 26.97 -6.76
C SER A 227 37.43 28.01 -6.04
N ILE A 228 36.13 27.92 -6.21
CA ILE A 228 35.15 28.81 -5.55
C ILE A 228 34.53 28.03 -4.36
N LEU A 229 34.09 26.82 -4.59
CA LEU A 229 33.39 26.00 -3.58
C LEU A 229 34.27 25.71 -2.35
N LEU A 230 35.55 25.38 -2.59
CA LEU A 230 36.51 25.00 -1.53
C LEU A 230 37.38 26.16 -1.09
N LYS A 231 37.08 27.39 -1.50
CA LYS A 231 37.89 28.56 -1.17
C LYS A 231 37.83 28.88 0.33
N GLU A 232 39.00 28.98 0.94
CA GLU A 232 39.13 29.23 2.39
C GLU A 232 39.06 30.73 2.77
N TYR A 233 39.01 31.62 1.80
CA TYR A 233 38.98 33.06 2.01
C TYR A 233 37.66 33.64 1.49
N LYS A 234 37.36 34.90 1.81
CA LYS A 234 36.18 35.61 1.34
C LYS A 234 36.14 35.61 -0.20
N LEU A 235 35.01 35.26 -0.76
CA LEU A 235 34.76 35.30 -2.20
C LEU A 235 34.83 36.72 -2.72
N THR A 236 35.36 36.95 -3.93
CA THR A 236 35.18 38.19 -4.66
C THR A 236 33.72 38.36 -5.08
N ASP A 237 33.33 39.55 -5.58
CA ASP A 237 31.96 39.79 -6.03
C ASP A 237 31.60 38.90 -7.23
N GLU A 238 32.57 38.65 -8.13
CA GLU A 238 32.40 37.75 -9.30
C GLU A 238 32.25 36.29 -8.85
N GLU A 239 33.09 35.81 -7.92
CA GLU A 239 32.99 34.47 -7.36
C GLU A 239 31.69 34.26 -6.58
N TYR A 240 31.24 35.30 -5.86
CA TYR A 240 29.95 35.26 -5.16
C TYR A 240 28.79 35.25 -6.14
N ALA A 241 28.87 35.98 -7.26
CA ALA A 241 27.90 35.92 -8.34
C ALA A 241 27.84 34.54 -8.97
N GLU A 242 28.96 33.83 -9.13
CA GLU A 242 29.00 32.45 -9.59
C GLU A 242 28.42 31.49 -8.55
N MET A 243 28.75 31.63 -7.27
CA MET A 243 28.18 30.84 -6.18
C MET A 243 26.66 30.96 -6.13
N LYS A 244 26.08 32.13 -6.32
CA LYS A 244 24.62 32.35 -6.33
C LYS A 244 23.89 31.55 -7.41
N LYS A 245 24.56 31.10 -8.47
CA LYS A 245 23.95 30.30 -9.53
C LYS A 245 23.55 28.91 -9.08
N HIS A 246 24.03 28.43 -7.91
CA HIS A 246 23.72 27.06 -7.45
C HIS A 246 22.22 26.85 -7.28
N SER A 247 21.42 27.84 -6.87
CA SER A 247 19.96 27.71 -6.75
C SER A 247 19.31 27.45 -8.11
N HIS A 248 19.74 28.14 -9.14
CA HIS A 248 19.30 27.91 -10.53
C HIS A 248 19.80 26.57 -11.06
N HIS A 249 21.05 26.21 -10.80
CA HIS A 249 21.59 24.89 -11.17
C HIS A 249 20.86 23.75 -10.46
N SER A 250 20.47 23.93 -9.19
CA SER A 250 19.64 22.96 -8.46
C SER A 250 18.30 22.74 -9.17
N TYR A 251 17.64 23.85 -9.55
CA TYR A 251 16.39 23.80 -10.32
C TYR A 251 16.58 23.06 -11.65
N GLU A 252 17.59 23.39 -12.45
CA GLU A 252 17.86 22.75 -13.74
C GLU A 252 18.18 21.25 -13.60
N ILE A 253 18.95 20.86 -12.58
CA ILE A 253 19.27 19.45 -12.34
C ILE A 253 17.98 18.68 -12.02
N LEU A 254 17.18 19.18 -11.08
CA LEU A 254 15.95 18.53 -10.66
C LEU A 254 14.87 18.50 -11.74
N LEU A 255 14.81 19.53 -12.61
CA LEU A 255 13.88 19.59 -13.74
C LEU A 255 14.12 18.44 -14.74
N ASN A 256 15.37 17.98 -14.88
CA ASN A 256 15.75 16.88 -15.77
C ASN A 256 15.65 15.48 -15.10
N LEU A 257 15.27 15.43 -13.83
CA LEU A 257 15.00 14.18 -13.11
C LEU A 257 13.51 13.79 -13.25
N PRO A 258 13.13 12.58 -12.79
CA PRO A 258 11.73 12.16 -12.86
C PRO A 258 10.76 13.18 -12.26
N ALA A 259 9.54 13.23 -12.81
CA ALA A 259 8.50 14.19 -12.44
C ALA A 259 8.15 14.24 -10.93
N VAL A 260 8.58 13.26 -10.18
CA VAL A 260 8.43 13.20 -8.72
C VAL A 260 9.06 14.37 -7.98
N PHE A 261 10.03 15.07 -8.60
CA PHE A 261 10.66 16.27 -8.04
C PHE A 261 10.01 17.59 -8.49
N SER A 262 9.00 17.55 -9.38
CA SER A 262 8.39 18.77 -9.93
C SER A 262 7.83 19.71 -8.86
N ASP A 263 7.22 19.13 -7.81
CA ASP A 263 6.53 19.89 -6.77
C ASP A 263 7.48 20.65 -5.84
N ILE A 264 8.77 20.31 -5.83
CA ILE A 264 9.77 20.98 -4.99
C ILE A 264 10.58 22.04 -5.76
N LEU A 265 10.48 22.08 -7.09
CA LEU A 265 11.28 22.99 -7.93
C LEU A 265 11.16 24.46 -7.51
N PRO A 266 9.95 25.01 -7.25
CA PRO A 266 9.82 26.40 -6.82
C PRO A 266 10.54 26.67 -5.48
N ALA A 267 10.45 25.72 -4.54
CA ALA A 267 11.10 25.85 -3.24
C ALA A 267 12.63 25.84 -3.37
N VAL A 268 13.17 24.93 -4.16
CA VAL A 268 14.61 24.79 -4.39
C VAL A 268 15.16 26.02 -5.13
N LEU A 269 14.44 26.54 -6.12
CA LEU A 269 14.88 27.75 -6.84
C LEU A 269 14.96 28.96 -5.91
N SER A 270 13.99 29.10 -4.99
CA SER A 270 13.72 30.33 -4.24
C SER A 270 14.24 30.31 -2.79
N HIS A 271 15.02 29.31 -2.37
CA HIS A 271 15.45 29.17 -0.96
C HIS A 271 16.41 30.29 -0.49
N HIS A 272 16.98 31.07 -1.41
CA HIS A 272 17.77 32.26 -1.13
C HIS A 272 17.05 33.58 -1.45
N GLU A 273 15.77 33.52 -1.73
CA GLU A 273 14.95 34.71 -1.76
C GLU A 273 14.80 35.30 -0.36
N ARG A 274 14.69 36.62 -0.30
CA ARG A 274 14.55 37.35 0.95
C ARG A 274 13.18 38.00 1.01
N TYR A 275 12.60 38.03 2.17
CA TYR A 275 11.25 38.58 2.36
C TYR A 275 11.13 40.04 1.87
N ASP A 276 12.23 40.80 1.97
CA ASP A 276 12.34 42.20 1.49
C ASP A 276 12.55 42.36 -0.04
N GLY A 277 12.63 41.25 -0.80
CA GLY A 277 12.82 41.26 -2.25
C GLY A 277 14.26 41.49 -2.71
N THR A 278 15.23 41.57 -1.80
CA THR A 278 16.66 41.75 -2.12
C THR A 278 17.42 40.45 -2.29
N GLY A 279 16.70 39.32 -2.34
CA GLY A 279 17.23 37.98 -2.53
C GLY A 279 17.59 37.62 -3.97
N TYR A 280 17.79 36.36 -4.23
CA TYR A 280 18.08 35.78 -5.56
C TYR A 280 17.50 34.39 -5.70
N PRO A 281 17.29 33.89 -6.94
CA PRO A 281 17.69 34.45 -8.24
C PRO A 281 16.62 35.34 -8.89
N GLN A 282 15.37 35.36 -8.41
CA GLN A 282 14.25 36.02 -9.05
C GLN A 282 13.90 37.39 -8.45
N GLY A 283 14.34 37.66 -7.20
CA GLY A 283 14.00 38.88 -6.47
C GLY A 283 12.56 38.90 -5.99
N LEU A 284 11.98 37.70 -5.68
CA LEU A 284 10.63 37.57 -5.13
C LEU A 284 10.56 38.20 -3.74
N SER A 285 9.40 38.76 -3.38
CA SER A 285 9.17 39.42 -2.10
C SER A 285 7.94 38.91 -1.38
N GLY A 286 7.96 38.95 -0.06
CA GLY A 286 6.79 38.59 0.76
C GLY A 286 6.25 37.19 0.46
N GLU A 287 4.95 37.14 0.18
CA GLU A 287 4.23 35.88 -0.07
C GLU A 287 4.39 35.32 -1.50
N GLU A 288 5.03 36.08 -2.40
CA GLU A 288 5.42 35.55 -3.71
C GLU A 288 6.45 34.42 -3.58
N ILE A 289 7.23 34.43 -2.48
CA ILE A 289 8.16 33.33 -2.15
C ILE A 289 7.36 32.12 -1.67
N PRO A 290 7.53 30.95 -2.26
CA PRO A 290 6.88 29.73 -1.80
C PRO A 290 7.08 29.50 -0.29
N ILE A 291 6.05 29.06 0.42
CA ILE A 291 6.13 28.84 1.87
C ILE A 291 7.25 27.85 2.24
N GLU A 292 7.44 26.84 1.41
CA GLU A 292 8.50 25.85 1.55
C GLU A 292 9.89 26.53 1.52
N ALA A 293 10.11 27.46 0.59
CA ALA A 293 11.36 28.21 0.48
C ALA A 293 11.59 29.12 1.67
N ARG A 294 10.54 29.82 2.16
CA ARG A 294 10.61 30.68 3.35
C ARG A 294 11.01 29.90 4.60
N ILE A 295 10.52 28.66 4.73
CA ILE A 295 10.88 27.76 5.83
C ILE A 295 12.32 27.26 5.69
N ILE A 296 12.70 26.78 4.50
CA ILE A 296 14.05 26.26 4.23
C ILE A 296 15.09 27.37 4.44
N SER A 297 14.83 28.59 4.01
CA SER A 297 15.75 29.73 4.20
C SER A 297 16.11 29.98 5.68
N ILE A 298 15.16 29.82 6.61
CA ILE A 298 15.44 29.95 8.04
C ILE A 298 16.24 28.75 8.56
N ALA A 299 15.87 27.54 8.16
CA ALA A 299 16.54 26.32 8.56
C ALA A 299 17.99 26.29 8.08
N ASP A 300 18.24 26.66 6.81
CA ASP A 300 19.58 26.79 6.22
C ASP A 300 20.42 27.85 6.94
N ALA A 301 19.86 29.04 7.16
CA ALA A 301 20.58 30.11 7.88
C ALA A 301 20.94 29.70 9.30
N PHE A 302 20.03 29.02 10.02
CA PHE A 302 20.28 28.53 11.37
C PHE A 302 21.40 27.48 11.40
N ASP A 303 21.33 26.48 10.52
CA ASP A 303 22.38 25.46 10.42
C ASP A 303 23.72 26.08 10.00
N ALA A 304 23.71 26.99 9.04
CA ALA A 304 24.91 27.68 8.60
C ALA A 304 25.58 28.54 9.70
N MET A 305 24.80 29.08 10.64
CA MET A 305 25.33 29.85 11.79
C MET A 305 25.87 28.94 12.91
N THR A 306 25.22 27.80 13.17
CA THR A 306 25.54 26.93 14.32
C THR A 306 26.50 25.79 13.98
N SER A 307 26.69 25.45 12.69
CA SER A 307 27.59 24.39 12.24
C SER A 307 29.05 24.88 12.21
N PHE A 308 29.98 23.95 12.51
CA PHE A 308 31.41 24.21 12.53
C PHE A 308 31.92 24.63 11.14
N ARG A 309 32.53 25.83 11.07
CA ARG A 309 33.25 26.34 9.89
C ARG A 309 34.65 26.81 10.34
N ARG A 310 35.70 26.33 9.69
CA ARG A 310 37.12 26.56 10.08
C ARG A 310 37.52 28.05 10.22
N TYR A 311 36.78 28.96 9.60
CA TYR A 311 37.18 30.37 9.42
C TYR A 311 36.20 31.37 10.04
N ARG A 312 35.23 30.90 10.82
CA ARG A 312 34.24 31.78 11.46
C ARG A 312 33.97 31.30 12.88
N HIS A 313 33.77 32.24 13.79
CA HIS A 313 33.23 31.91 15.12
C HIS A 313 31.80 31.35 14.92
N ASN A 314 31.59 30.15 15.40
CA ASN A 314 30.25 29.54 15.34
C ASN A 314 29.36 30.22 16.36
N PHE A 315 28.15 30.55 15.93
CA PHE A 315 27.16 31.06 16.85
C PHE A 315 26.66 29.94 17.75
N THR A 316 26.40 30.27 19.00
CA THR A 316 25.55 29.43 19.86
C THR A 316 24.11 29.43 19.29
N ALA A 317 23.30 28.46 19.70
CA ALA A 317 21.90 28.42 19.28
C ALA A 317 21.16 29.71 19.65
N GLU A 318 21.46 30.29 20.80
CA GLU A 318 20.84 31.57 21.24
C GLU A 318 21.28 32.76 20.39
N GLU A 319 22.55 32.85 20.03
CA GLU A 319 23.04 33.89 19.10
C GLU A 319 22.40 33.75 17.71
N ALA A 320 22.25 32.52 17.20
CA ALA A 320 21.58 32.28 15.92
C ALA A 320 20.08 32.65 15.98
N LYS A 321 19.39 32.31 17.07
CA LYS A 321 18.00 32.73 17.29
C LYS A 321 17.87 34.25 17.40
N ALA A 322 18.83 34.93 18.05
CA ALA A 322 18.85 36.39 18.14
C ALA A 322 19.03 37.02 16.73
N GLU A 323 19.88 36.45 15.89
CA GLU A 323 20.09 36.92 14.52
C GLU A 323 18.82 36.70 13.65
N ILE A 324 18.13 35.57 13.77
CA ILE A 324 16.83 35.32 13.11
C ILE A 324 15.81 36.40 13.54
N ARG A 325 15.72 36.69 14.86
CA ARG A 325 14.84 37.77 15.34
C ARG A 325 15.18 39.14 14.71
N ARG A 326 16.47 39.45 14.63
CA ARG A 326 16.96 40.73 14.06
C ARG A 326 16.60 40.87 12.58
N CYS A 327 16.68 39.76 11.83
CA CYS A 327 16.44 39.73 10.37
C CYS A 327 14.96 39.46 10.00
N THR A 328 14.06 39.33 11.00
CA THR A 328 12.62 39.16 10.76
C THR A 328 12.04 40.41 10.04
N GLY A 329 11.26 40.19 9.00
CA GLY A 329 10.67 41.24 8.15
C GLY A 329 11.62 41.80 7.07
N THR A 330 12.88 41.38 7.07
CA THR A 330 13.85 41.67 6.01
C THR A 330 14.28 40.40 5.28
N GLN A 331 15.15 39.62 5.86
CA GLN A 331 15.54 38.34 5.28
C GLN A 331 14.44 37.29 5.44
N PHE A 332 13.83 37.20 6.62
CA PHE A 332 12.91 36.15 6.98
C PHE A 332 11.46 36.63 7.09
N ASP A 333 10.54 35.76 6.65
CA ASP A 333 9.10 35.95 6.83
C ASP A 333 8.74 36.07 8.32
N PRO A 334 8.01 37.13 8.73
CA PRO A 334 7.68 37.36 10.15
C PRO A 334 6.85 36.22 10.78
N VAL A 335 5.94 35.61 10.00
CA VAL A 335 5.08 34.52 10.50
C VAL A 335 5.91 33.25 10.66
N VAL A 336 6.69 32.89 9.65
CA VAL A 336 7.57 31.71 9.67
C VAL A 336 8.63 31.86 10.76
N ALA A 337 9.29 33.03 10.87
CA ALA A 337 10.32 33.28 11.88
C ALA A 337 9.79 33.12 13.30
N LYS A 338 8.58 33.62 13.59
CA LYS A 338 7.94 33.48 14.90
C LYS A 338 7.71 32.01 15.27
N VAL A 339 7.28 31.19 14.30
CA VAL A 339 7.06 29.75 14.52
C VAL A 339 8.39 29.02 14.61
N ALA A 340 9.34 29.32 13.72
CA ALA A 340 10.67 28.74 13.70
C ALA A 340 11.39 28.91 15.05
N LEU A 341 11.33 30.09 15.66
CA LEU A 341 11.94 30.34 16.96
C LEU A 341 11.38 29.43 18.06
N ARG A 342 10.09 29.12 18.03
CA ARG A 342 9.49 28.15 18.98
C ARG A 342 9.95 26.72 18.70
N ALA A 343 10.00 26.32 17.43
CA ALA A 343 10.52 24.99 17.05
C ALA A 343 11.98 24.82 17.46
N LEU A 344 12.79 25.86 17.29
CA LEU A 344 14.22 25.89 17.64
C LEU A 344 14.49 25.92 19.17
N GLU A 345 13.52 26.21 20.03
CA GLU A 345 13.64 26.02 21.50
C GLU A 345 13.88 24.55 21.88
N ARG A 346 13.41 23.64 21.05
CA ARG A 346 13.62 22.18 21.21
C ARG A 346 14.81 21.64 20.43
N PHE A 347 15.64 22.53 19.90
CA PHE A 347 16.75 22.14 18.99
C PHE A 347 17.73 21.14 19.59
N GLU A 348 18.07 21.26 20.88
CA GLU A 348 18.98 20.31 21.54
C GLU A 348 18.37 18.92 21.65
N ASP A 349 17.06 18.83 21.89
CA ASP A 349 16.34 17.54 21.90
C ASP A 349 16.32 16.92 20.51
N ILE A 350 16.12 17.74 19.50
CA ILE A 350 16.10 17.36 18.11
C ILE A 350 17.47 16.88 17.65
N LYS A 351 18.55 17.62 17.97
CA LYS A 351 19.94 17.29 17.62
C LYS A 351 20.40 15.95 18.21
N ASN A 352 19.86 15.55 19.35
CA ASN A 352 20.21 14.32 20.05
C ASN A 352 19.26 13.15 19.70
N ASP A 353 18.25 13.31 18.87
CA ASP A 353 17.40 12.21 18.39
C ASP A 353 18.25 11.26 17.53
N PRO A 354 18.26 9.93 17.83
CA PRO A 354 18.98 8.93 17.02
C PRO A 354 18.60 8.93 15.54
N LYS A 355 17.43 9.44 15.18
CA LYS A 355 17.03 9.64 13.77
C LYS A 355 17.80 10.75 13.07
N TRP A 356 18.47 11.62 13.83
CA TRP A 356 19.23 12.78 13.35
C TRP A 356 20.72 12.53 13.24
N VAL A 357 21.21 11.59 14.00
CA VAL A 357 22.61 11.18 13.92
C VAL A 357 22.69 10.17 12.79
N CYS A 358 23.20 10.56 11.63
CA CYS A 358 23.85 9.58 10.78
C CYS A 358 24.91 8.92 11.67
N PRO A 359 24.78 7.62 12.03
CA PRO A 359 25.76 6.98 12.90
C PRO A 359 27.10 7.03 12.16
N VAL A 360 27.98 7.89 12.63
CA VAL A 360 29.38 7.96 12.16
C VAL A 360 30.25 7.31 13.23
N ASP A 361 31.23 6.51 12.80
CA ASP A 361 32.25 5.97 13.70
C ASP A 361 33.18 7.08 14.22
N GLU A 362 34.08 6.72 15.09
CA GLU A 362 35.08 7.63 15.68
C GLU A 362 35.97 8.33 14.62
N ASN A 363 35.95 7.87 13.38
CA ASN A 363 36.67 8.43 12.22
C ASN A 363 35.73 9.19 11.25
N ASN A 364 34.49 9.49 11.66
CA ASN A 364 33.49 10.19 10.83
C ASN A 364 32.98 9.40 9.60
N ASN A 365 33.06 8.06 9.60
CA ASN A 365 32.49 7.22 8.58
C ASN A 365 31.05 6.83 8.97
N ILE A 366 30.14 6.83 8.01
CA ILE A 366 28.74 6.42 8.22
C ILE A 366 28.72 4.93 8.62
N ILE A 367 28.25 4.62 9.83
CA ILE A 367 27.94 3.26 10.26
C ILE A 367 26.58 2.91 9.65
N ARG A 368 26.53 1.88 8.80
CA ARG A 368 25.28 1.38 8.19
C ARG A 368 24.49 0.54 9.17
#